data_ef74bbf83f2531cfeb013f726bd9f3bc
#
_entry.id   ef74bbf83f2531cfeb013f726bd9f3bc
#
_cell.length_a   1.000
_cell.length_b   1.000
_cell.length_c   1.000
_cell.angle_alpha   90.00
_cell.angle_beta   90.00
_cell.angle_gamma   90.00
#
_symmetry.space_group_name_H-M   'P 1'
#
loop_
_entity.id
_entity.type
_entity.pdbx_description
1 polymer ?
#
loop_
_entity_poly.entity_id
_entity_poly.type
_entity_poly.pdbx_seq_one_letter_code
_entity_poly.pdbx_strand_id
1 'polypeptide(L)'
;MKRTILDTLLFFIFAPLATASGIAFASPGTQGRVMYKATTRVGVSYAKDPHVVKFKGRYLMYYSIPPSHSNGMERWSIGIAKSKDLIHWMCAGEITPRKGLEYERKGMCAPCAIVKDGRVHLFYQTYGNRERDAICHAVSKDGLHFKRDTTNPIFHPQPADWTCGRAIDAEVALFKGKYYLYYTTRDPEFKTQKIGVAVAEANTDFSRGEWRGPKEKSILYPILPWEKACIEAPSVIVRDSMMYMFYAGGYNNESQQIGLATSKDGINFERIGPEPFKQNGREGEWNASESGHPHVFRNSDGKTYLFFQENNDDGKTWLISQEEIAWKKTRQGRSFPYLNSKREKFNKSRKIFEDYDELPHYAGEPDKKLGDFIKENIHFPESQTNAHGRVIVSFLVDIDGNTSDFKISKGINPELDAEALRVARLIKMRRGYNQWTTAKYSVVVDFKAR
;
A
#
# COMPACT_ATOMS: atom_id res chain seq x y z
N MET A 1 -18.99 44.75 75.98
CA MET A 1 -17.63 44.43 75.46
C MET A 1 -17.63 43.01 74.99
N LYS A 2 -17.81 42.75 73.71
CA LYS A 2 -17.46 41.50 72.98
C LYS A 2 -17.32 41.90 71.55
N ARG A 3 -16.07 41.81 71.00
CA ARG A 3 -15.72 41.99 69.59
C ARG A 3 -16.11 40.74 68.83
N THR A 4 -16.91 40.87 67.80
CA THR A 4 -17.26 39.83 66.84
C THR A 4 -16.31 39.96 65.67
N ILE A 5 -15.56 38.95 65.44
CA ILE A 5 -14.68 38.81 64.28
C ILE A 5 -15.55 38.29 63.16
N LEU A 6 -15.52 38.98 62.00
CA LEU A 6 -16.22 38.62 60.81
C LEU A 6 -15.24 37.78 59.96
N ASP A 7 -15.41 36.46 59.91
CA ASP A 7 -14.68 35.57 59.00
C ASP A 7 -15.30 35.67 57.61
N THR A 8 -14.52 36.24 56.70
CA THR A 8 -14.84 36.27 55.27
C THR A 8 -14.43 34.95 54.67
N LEU A 9 -15.38 34.04 54.43
CA LEU A 9 -15.15 32.81 53.67
C LEU A 9 -15.00 33.18 52.19
N LEU A 10 -13.79 33.10 51.64
CA LEU A 10 -13.55 33.09 50.19
C LEU A 10 -13.92 31.71 49.63
N PHE A 11 -15.03 31.61 48.93
CA PHE A 11 -15.38 30.48 48.12
C PHE A 11 -14.48 30.50 46.84
N PHE A 12 -13.47 29.67 46.80
CA PHE A 12 -12.82 29.30 45.57
C PHE A 12 -13.76 28.35 44.79
N ILE A 13 -14.40 28.90 43.78
CA ILE A 13 -15.10 28.08 42.77
C ILE A 13 -14.01 27.41 41.92
N PHE A 14 -13.69 26.16 42.23
CA PHE A 14 -12.99 25.28 41.32
C PHE A 14 -13.96 24.96 40.18
N ALA A 15 -13.83 25.66 39.04
CA ALA A 15 -14.36 25.18 37.80
C ALA A 15 -13.60 23.88 37.44
N PRO A 16 -14.30 22.77 37.13
CA PRO A 16 -13.60 21.60 36.62
C PRO A 16 -12.94 22.02 35.31
N LEU A 17 -11.62 21.95 35.23
CA LEU A 17 -10.94 21.90 33.96
C LEU A 17 -11.56 20.71 33.23
N ALA A 18 -12.40 20.99 32.26
CA ALA A 18 -12.73 20.03 31.23
C ALA A 18 -11.37 19.62 30.59
N THR A 19 -10.94 18.43 30.91
CA THR A 19 -9.90 17.75 30.16
C THR A 19 -10.46 17.65 28.75
N ALA A 20 -10.06 18.60 27.90
CA ALA A 20 -10.22 18.44 26.49
C ALA A 20 -9.56 17.08 26.18
N SER A 21 -10.38 16.07 25.90
CA SER A 21 -9.95 14.83 25.31
C SER A 21 -9.17 15.24 24.07
N GLY A 22 -7.84 15.16 24.20
CA GLY A 22 -6.94 15.59 23.15
C GLY A 22 -7.28 14.81 21.91
N ILE A 23 -7.84 15.52 20.93
CA ILE A 23 -7.77 15.09 19.54
C ILE A 23 -6.27 15.07 19.26
N ALA A 24 -5.68 13.89 19.26
CA ALA A 24 -4.30 13.72 18.86
C ALA A 24 -4.22 14.22 17.42
N PHE A 25 -3.69 15.43 17.26
CA PHE A 25 -3.42 15.94 15.93
C PHE A 25 -2.29 15.09 15.35
N ALA A 26 -2.57 14.51 14.20
CA ALA A 26 -1.57 13.84 13.41
C ALA A 26 -0.30 14.69 13.30
N SER A 27 0.84 14.07 13.51
CA SER A 27 2.10 14.73 13.19
C SER A 27 2.10 15.11 11.72
N PRO A 28 2.39 16.37 11.35
CA PRO A 28 2.36 16.78 9.96
C PRO A 28 3.28 15.89 9.12
N GLY A 29 2.71 15.08 8.25
CA GLY A 29 3.45 14.29 7.27
C GLY A 29 3.42 12.77 7.42
N THR A 30 2.70 12.23 8.40
CA THR A 30 2.62 10.77 8.63
C THR A 30 1.24 10.18 8.40
N GLN A 31 0.20 11.01 8.27
CA GLN A 31 -1.18 10.56 8.16
C GLN A 31 -1.86 11.00 6.89
N GLY A 32 -2.74 10.14 6.39
CA GLY A 32 -3.81 10.50 5.50
C GLY A 32 -4.80 11.44 6.19
N ARG A 33 -5.51 12.22 5.41
CA ARG A 33 -6.61 13.02 5.92
C ARG A 33 -7.79 12.09 6.17
N VAL A 34 -8.22 11.94 7.42
CA VAL A 34 -9.45 11.20 7.74
C VAL A 34 -10.63 11.89 7.06
N MET A 35 -11.32 11.19 6.18
CA MET A 35 -12.35 11.75 5.34
C MET A 35 -13.72 11.20 5.60
N TYR A 36 -13.84 9.89 5.80
CA TYR A 36 -15.13 9.24 5.86
C TYR A 36 -15.23 8.25 7.00
N LYS A 37 -16.36 8.37 7.72
CA LYS A 37 -16.77 7.50 8.81
C LYS A 37 -18.15 6.96 8.51
N ALA A 38 -18.32 5.65 8.54
CA ALA A 38 -19.63 5.01 8.46
C ALA A 38 -19.98 4.36 9.80
N THR A 39 -21.02 4.83 10.44
CA THR A 39 -21.50 4.31 11.75
C THR A 39 -22.83 3.58 11.64
N THR A 40 -23.30 3.35 10.41
CA THR A 40 -24.65 2.85 10.12
C THR A 40 -24.91 1.42 10.58
N ARG A 41 -23.85 0.65 10.82
CA ARG A 41 -23.96 -0.80 11.08
C ARG A 41 -23.69 -1.21 12.51
N VAL A 42 -22.61 -0.73 13.11
CA VAL A 42 -22.11 -1.22 14.40
C VAL A 42 -21.94 -0.13 15.46
N GLY A 43 -22.45 1.07 15.19
CA GLY A 43 -22.41 2.19 16.13
C GLY A 43 -21.04 2.88 16.24
N VAL A 44 -19.98 2.23 15.76
CA VAL A 44 -18.63 2.81 15.61
C VAL A 44 -18.30 2.94 14.12
N SER A 45 -17.25 3.70 13.79
CA SER A 45 -16.85 3.83 12.40
C SER A 45 -16.35 2.49 11.83
N TYR A 46 -16.95 2.04 10.72
CA TYR A 46 -16.55 0.81 10.08
C TYR A 46 -16.77 0.92 8.55
N ALA A 47 -15.82 1.52 7.85
CA ALA A 47 -15.78 1.64 6.41
C ALA A 47 -14.44 1.13 5.89
N LYS A 48 -14.45 0.15 4.97
CA LYS A 48 -13.26 -0.53 4.44
C LYS A 48 -13.27 -0.55 2.92
N ASP A 49 -12.13 -0.91 2.33
CA ASP A 49 -11.98 -1.24 0.92
C ASP A 49 -12.54 -0.13 0.00
N PRO A 50 -12.05 1.13 0.10
CA PRO A 50 -12.62 2.24 -0.65
C PRO A 50 -12.33 2.12 -2.15
N HIS A 51 -13.29 2.51 -2.98
CA HIS A 51 -13.10 2.72 -4.41
C HIS A 51 -13.89 3.92 -4.91
N VAL A 52 -13.24 4.85 -5.60
CA VAL A 52 -13.82 6.16 -5.98
C VAL A 52 -13.89 6.31 -7.49
N VAL A 53 -15.01 6.82 -7.98
CA VAL A 53 -15.18 7.23 -9.37
C VAL A 53 -15.81 8.61 -9.46
N LYS A 54 -15.53 9.34 -10.55
CA LYS A 54 -16.25 10.55 -10.92
C LYS A 54 -17.34 10.20 -11.91
N PHE A 55 -18.60 10.46 -11.57
CA PHE A 55 -19.73 10.12 -12.40
C PHE A 55 -20.82 11.19 -12.34
N LYS A 56 -21.26 11.67 -13.52
CA LYS A 56 -22.32 12.70 -13.66
C LYS A 56 -22.10 13.91 -12.75
N GLY A 57 -20.89 14.47 -12.77
CA GLY A 57 -20.54 15.71 -12.04
C GLY A 57 -20.35 15.57 -10.54
N ARG A 58 -20.35 14.35 -10.01
CA ARG A 58 -20.10 14.06 -8.58
C ARG A 58 -19.09 12.93 -8.43
N TYR A 59 -18.50 12.81 -7.24
CA TYR A 59 -17.69 11.66 -6.85
C TYR A 59 -18.58 10.67 -6.10
N LEU A 60 -18.41 9.39 -6.40
CA LEU A 60 -19.03 8.27 -5.70
C LEU A 60 -17.91 7.40 -5.12
N MET A 61 -18.02 7.07 -3.85
CA MET A 61 -17.15 6.12 -3.18
C MET A 61 -17.97 4.90 -2.79
N TYR A 62 -17.52 3.74 -3.24
CA TYR A 62 -18.04 2.44 -2.83
C TYR A 62 -17.08 1.87 -1.80
N TYR A 63 -17.61 1.24 -0.75
CA TYR A 63 -16.80 0.72 0.35
C TYR A 63 -17.50 -0.45 1.02
N SER A 64 -16.74 -1.34 1.66
CA SER A 64 -17.31 -2.46 2.41
C SER A 64 -17.84 -2.01 3.76
N ILE A 65 -19.01 -2.53 4.12
CA ILE A 65 -19.64 -2.33 5.44
C ILE A 65 -20.00 -3.68 6.08
N PRO A 66 -19.80 -3.84 7.40
CA PRO A 66 -20.00 -5.10 8.09
C PRO A 66 -21.48 -5.45 8.25
N PRO A 67 -21.80 -6.68 8.62
CA PRO A 67 -23.14 -7.02 9.09
C PRO A 67 -23.52 -6.21 10.34
N SER A 68 -24.82 -6.08 10.57
CA SER A 68 -25.37 -5.48 11.79
C SER A 68 -26.51 -6.34 12.30
N HIS A 69 -26.35 -6.90 13.48
CA HIS A 69 -27.34 -7.74 14.12
C HIS A 69 -28.56 -6.96 14.64
N SER A 70 -28.36 -5.67 14.96
CA SER A 70 -29.42 -4.83 15.56
C SER A 70 -30.50 -4.39 14.59
N ASN A 71 -30.23 -4.37 13.28
CA ASN A 71 -31.15 -3.93 12.23
C ASN A 71 -31.45 -4.99 11.16
N GLY A 72 -31.19 -6.27 11.44
CA GLY A 72 -31.47 -7.38 10.54
C GLY A 72 -30.59 -7.47 9.30
N MET A 73 -29.49 -6.73 9.27
CA MET A 73 -28.50 -6.74 8.17
C MET A 73 -27.36 -7.71 8.46
N GLU A 74 -27.65 -9.00 8.41
CA GLU A 74 -26.74 -10.07 8.88
C GLU A 74 -25.54 -10.36 7.96
N ARG A 75 -25.35 -9.59 6.87
CA ARG A 75 -24.36 -9.88 5.85
C ARG A 75 -23.53 -8.66 5.49
N TRP A 76 -22.27 -8.90 5.12
CA TRP A 76 -21.44 -7.88 4.51
C TRP A 76 -22.12 -7.29 3.26
N SER A 77 -22.00 -6.00 3.09
CA SER A 77 -22.62 -5.23 2.03
C SER A 77 -21.67 -4.14 1.54
N ILE A 78 -22.06 -3.44 0.48
CA ILE A 78 -21.31 -2.31 -0.06
C ILE A 78 -22.07 -1.03 0.23
N GLY A 79 -21.43 -0.11 0.96
CA GLY A 79 -21.92 1.25 1.17
C GLY A 79 -21.60 2.14 0.00
N ILE A 80 -22.41 3.18 -0.18
CA ILE A 80 -22.19 4.22 -1.19
C ILE A 80 -22.12 5.57 -0.48
N ALA A 81 -21.04 6.32 -0.69
CA ALA A 81 -20.94 7.71 -0.30
C ALA A 81 -20.80 8.60 -1.53
N LYS A 82 -21.24 9.86 -1.43
CA LYS A 82 -21.12 10.86 -2.49
C LYS A 82 -20.42 12.11 -2.00
N SER A 83 -19.68 12.76 -2.89
CA SER A 83 -18.99 14.03 -2.64
C SER A 83 -19.02 14.94 -3.87
N LYS A 84 -18.85 16.26 -3.66
CA LYS A 84 -18.63 17.23 -4.72
C LYS A 84 -17.15 17.67 -4.82
N ASP A 85 -16.37 17.44 -3.78
CA ASP A 85 -15.01 18.02 -3.62
C ASP A 85 -13.94 17.03 -3.17
N LEU A 86 -14.26 15.72 -3.04
CA LEU A 86 -13.39 14.67 -2.52
C LEU A 86 -13.02 14.83 -1.03
N ILE A 87 -13.62 15.79 -0.34
CA ILE A 87 -13.32 16.12 1.06
C ILE A 87 -14.53 15.82 1.97
N HIS A 88 -15.68 16.32 1.57
CA HIS A 88 -16.92 16.17 2.31
C HIS A 88 -17.76 15.05 1.69
N TRP A 89 -17.88 13.95 2.42
CA TRP A 89 -18.58 12.77 1.99
C TRP A 89 -19.87 12.56 2.79
N MET A 90 -20.92 12.18 2.11
CA MET A 90 -22.21 11.84 2.71
C MET A 90 -22.65 10.46 2.26
N CYS A 91 -23.22 9.67 3.17
CA CYS A 91 -23.88 8.41 2.82
C CYS A 91 -24.94 8.67 1.74
N ALA A 92 -24.97 7.83 0.71
CA ALA A 92 -25.88 7.94 -0.43
C ALA A 92 -26.72 6.67 -0.67
N GLY A 93 -26.40 5.57 0.02
CA GLY A 93 -27.11 4.31 -0.10
C GLY A 93 -26.24 3.10 0.18
N GLU A 94 -26.79 1.94 -0.09
CA GLU A 94 -26.14 0.65 0.11
C GLU A 94 -26.53 -0.32 -0.99
N ILE A 95 -25.61 -1.26 -1.29
CA ILE A 95 -25.87 -2.40 -2.16
C ILE A 95 -25.81 -3.64 -1.29
N THR A 96 -26.97 -4.24 -1.05
CA THR A 96 -27.09 -5.42 -0.16
C THR A 96 -27.16 -6.72 -0.97
N PRO A 97 -26.71 -7.84 -0.39
CA PRO A 97 -26.88 -9.16 -1.00
C PRO A 97 -28.35 -9.46 -1.29
N ARG A 98 -28.62 -9.99 -2.47
CA ARG A 98 -29.99 -10.32 -2.88
C ARG A 98 -30.41 -11.71 -2.36
N LYS A 99 -31.65 -11.80 -1.87
CA LYS A 99 -32.27 -13.10 -1.55
C LYS A 99 -32.41 -13.91 -2.84
N GLY A 100 -32.06 -15.20 -2.77
CA GLY A 100 -32.13 -16.11 -3.92
C GLY A 100 -30.88 -16.17 -4.80
N LEU A 101 -29.89 -15.30 -4.58
CA LEU A 101 -28.58 -15.42 -5.22
C LEU A 101 -27.63 -16.18 -4.29
N GLU A 102 -27.39 -17.45 -4.60
CA GLU A 102 -26.59 -18.33 -3.72
C GLU A 102 -25.16 -17.82 -3.53
N TYR A 103 -24.56 -17.24 -4.56
CA TYR A 103 -23.20 -16.68 -4.49
C TYR A 103 -23.10 -15.45 -3.57
N GLU A 104 -24.20 -14.70 -3.31
CA GLU A 104 -24.25 -13.58 -2.36
C GLU A 104 -24.78 -14.01 -0.96
N ARG A 105 -25.07 -15.29 -0.74
CA ARG A 105 -25.75 -15.77 0.45
C ARG A 105 -25.09 -15.37 1.76
N LYS A 106 -23.76 -15.31 1.79
CA LYS A 106 -22.97 -14.93 2.98
C LYS A 106 -22.52 -13.50 2.99
N GLY A 107 -22.60 -12.78 1.88
CA GLY A 107 -22.23 -11.38 1.77
C GLY A 107 -21.51 -11.02 0.47
N MET A 108 -21.21 -9.74 0.36
CA MET A 108 -20.46 -9.13 -0.71
C MET A 108 -19.61 -7.97 -0.16
N CYS A 109 -18.41 -7.77 -0.67
CA CYS A 109 -17.50 -6.70 -0.23
C CYS A 109 -16.43 -6.39 -1.27
N ALA A 110 -15.44 -5.56 -0.89
CA ALA A 110 -14.29 -5.13 -1.69
C ALA A 110 -14.70 -4.69 -3.10
N PRO A 111 -15.40 -3.57 -3.21
CA PRO A 111 -15.88 -3.04 -4.49
C PRO A 111 -14.74 -2.45 -5.30
N CYS A 112 -14.79 -2.63 -6.63
CA CYS A 112 -14.06 -1.86 -7.62
C CYS A 112 -15.06 -1.27 -8.61
N ALA A 113 -14.94 -0.02 -8.98
CA ALA A 113 -15.86 0.64 -9.89
C ALA A 113 -15.12 1.35 -11.02
N ILE A 114 -15.62 1.20 -12.23
CA ILE A 114 -15.16 1.95 -13.40
C ILE A 114 -16.34 2.60 -14.12
N VAL A 115 -16.05 3.64 -14.90
CA VAL A 115 -17.04 4.27 -15.78
C VAL A 115 -16.76 3.86 -17.22
N LYS A 116 -17.72 3.16 -17.83
CA LYS A 116 -17.67 2.75 -19.24
C LYS A 116 -19.03 2.98 -19.88
N ASP A 117 -19.07 3.50 -21.10
CA ASP A 117 -20.29 3.73 -21.90
C ASP A 117 -21.40 4.47 -21.13
N GLY A 118 -21.02 5.52 -20.36
CA GLY A 118 -21.96 6.34 -19.59
C GLY A 118 -22.64 5.63 -18.41
N ARG A 119 -22.07 4.53 -17.95
CA ARG A 119 -22.55 3.72 -16.83
C ARG A 119 -21.44 3.46 -15.84
N VAL A 120 -21.81 3.19 -14.59
CA VAL A 120 -20.90 2.66 -13.57
C VAL A 120 -20.97 1.14 -13.62
N HIS A 121 -19.84 0.51 -13.85
CA HIS A 121 -19.61 -0.92 -13.72
C HIS A 121 -18.97 -1.17 -12.37
N LEU A 122 -19.62 -1.96 -11.54
CA LEU A 122 -19.16 -2.34 -10.19
C LEU A 122 -18.75 -3.80 -10.21
N PHE A 123 -17.51 -4.05 -9.84
CA PHE A 123 -16.98 -5.38 -9.57
C PHE A 123 -16.90 -5.54 -8.06
N TYR A 124 -17.25 -6.72 -7.56
CA TYR A 124 -17.23 -7.01 -6.14
C TYR A 124 -16.99 -8.48 -5.91
N GLN A 125 -16.47 -8.82 -4.75
CA GLN A 125 -16.29 -10.22 -4.39
C GLN A 125 -17.50 -10.76 -3.65
N THR A 126 -17.74 -12.06 -3.77
CA THR A 126 -18.55 -12.82 -2.82
C THR A 126 -17.77 -12.94 -1.50
N TYR A 127 -18.46 -13.18 -0.40
CA TYR A 127 -17.83 -13.26 0.92
C TYR A 127 -18.20 -14.54 1.66
N GLY A 128 -17.19 -15.14 2.32
CA GLY A 128 -17.38 -16.26 3.23
C GLY A 128 -17.55 -17.62 2.59
N ASN A 129 -17.28 -17.75 1.27
CA ASN A 129 -17.34 -19.04 0.56
C ASN A 129 -15.96 -19.70 0.46
N ARG A 130 -14.93 -19.13 1.12
CA ARG A 130 -13.55 -19.61 1.18
C ARG A 130 -12.93 -19.71 -0.22
N GLU A 131 -12.47 -20.90 -0.63
CA GLU A 131 -11.90 -21.19 -1.95
C GLU A 131 -12.86 -20.90 -3.12
N ARG A 132 -14.16 -20.81 -2.86
CA ARG A 132 -15.20 -20.51 -3.86
C ARG A 132 -15.61 -19.04 -3.89
N ASP A 133 -14.92 -18.16 -3.16
CA ASP A 133 -15.13 -16.71 -3.34
C ASP A 133 -14.71 -16.32 -4.75
N ALA A 134 -15.53 -15.49 -5.40
CA ALA A 134 -15.41 -15.16 -6.81
C ALA A 134 -15.78 -13.71 -7.07
N ILE A 135 -15.34 -13.17 -8.20
CA ILE A 135 -15.68 -11.81 -8.63
C ILE A 135 -17.02 -11.81 -9.34
N CYS A 136 -17.86 -10.88 -8.94
CA CYS A 136 -19.16 -10.59 -9.51
C CYS A 136 -19.17 -9.19 -10.15
N HIS A 137 -20.12 -8.93 -11.03
CA HIS A 137 -20.31 -7.69 -11.74
C HIS A 137 -21.74 -7.18 -11.62
N ALA A 138 -21.90 -5.87 -11.58
CA ALA A 138 -23.19 -5.19 -11.65
C ALA A 138 -23.04 -3.85 -12.37
N VAL A 139 -24.08 -3.38 -13.00
CA VAL A 139 -24.07 -2.14 -13.79
C VAL A 139 -25.15 -1.17 -13.32
N SER A 140 -24.82 0.14 -13.32
CA SER A 140 -25.74 1.20 -12.93
C SER A 140 -25.74 2.38 -13.91
N LYS A 141 -26.91 2.97 -14.15
CA LYS A 141 -27.09 4.20 -14.94
C LYS A 141 -26.93 5.47 -14.08
N ASP A 142 -27.07 5.36 -12.76
CA ASP A 142 -27.05 6.50 -11.82
C ASP A 142 -25.96 6.39 -10.74
N GLY A 143 -25.26 5.24 -10.66
CA GLY A 143 -24.23 4.95 -9.68
C GLY A 143 -24.78 4.61 -8.28
N LEU A 144 -26.09 4.47 -8.12
CA LEU A 144 -26.77 4.16 -6.87
C LEU A 144 -27.55 2.85 -6.93
N HIS A 145 -28.23 2.60 -8.04
CA HIS A 145 -29.06 1.42 -8.26
C HIS A 145 -28.39 0.48 -9.27
N PHE A 146 -28.05 -0.71 -8.84
CA PHE A 146 -27.28 -1.66 -9.61
C PHE A 146 -28.09 -2.89 -10.04
N LYS A 147 -28.00 -3.22 -11.33
CA LYS A 147 -28.48 -4.47 -11.90
C LYS A 147 -27.31 -5.47 -11.90
N ARG A 148 -27.48 -6.62 -11.25
CA ARG A 148 -26.52 -7.73 -11.27
C ARG A 148 -26.39 -8.28 -12.68
N ASP A 149 -25.17 -8.63 -13.07
CA ASP A 149 -24.89 -9.39 -14.27
C ASP A 149 -25.54 -10.78 -14.17
N THR A 150 -26.15 -11.22 -15.27
CA THR A 150 -26.84 -12.52 -15.31
C THR A 150 -25.87 -13.70 -15.34
N THR A 151 -24.62 -13.44 -15.68
CA THR A 151 -23.55 -14.46 -15.76
C THR A 151 -22.75 -14.59 -14.47
N ASN A 152 -23.11 -13.85 -13.40
CA ASN A 152 -22.40 -13.90 -12.12
C ASN A 152 -22.32 -15.30 -11.51
N PRO A 153 -21.23 -15.64 -10.81
CA PRO A 153 -19.95 -14.90 -10.76
C PRO A 153 -19.27 -14.84 -12.12
N ILE A 154 -18.68 -13.68 -12.46
CA ILE A 154 -18.05 -13.48 -13.77
C ILE A 154 -16.66 -14.09 -13.87
N PHE A 155 -15.95 -14.21 -12.73
CA PHE A 155 -14.58 -14.71 -12.73
C PHE A 155 -14.17 -15.35 -11.41
N HIS A 156 -13.47 -16.46 -11.53
CA HIS A 156 -12.54 -17.05 -10.56
C HIS A 156 -11.48 -17.85 -11.34
N PRO A 157 -10.23 -17.96 -10.87
CA PRO A 157 -9.25 -18.77 -11.54
C PRO A 157 -9.57 -20.27 -11.35
N GLN A 158 -9.13 -21.11 -12.28
CA GLN A 158 -9.15 -22.53 -12.04
C GLN A 158 -8.11 -22.92 -10.96
N PRO A 159 -8.42 -23.83 -10.05
CA PRO A 159 -7.43 -24.34 -9.10
C PRO A 159 -6.19 -24.87 -9.83
N ALA A 160 -5.02 -24.55 -9.30
CA ALA A 160 -3.71 -24.93 -9.84
C ALA A 160 -2.66 -24.89 -8.71
N ASP A 161 -1.44 -25.30 -8.99
CA ASP A 161 -0.35 -25.35 -8.00
C ASP A 161 -0.08 -24.01 -7.29
N TRP A 162 -0.50 -22.92 -7.87
CA TRP A 162 -0.29 -21.58 -7.32
C TRP A 162 -1.57 -20.95 -6.73
N THR A 163 -2.76 -21.52 -6.95
CA THR A 163 -4.05 -20.93 -6.54
C THR A 163 -5.07 -22.00 -6.15
N CYS A 164 -5.77 -21.78 -5.07
CA CYS A 164 -6.90 -22.60 -4.65
C CYS A 164 -8.19 -22.39 -5.48
N GLY A 165 -8.18 -21.45 -6.45
CA GLY A 165 -9.35 -21.10 -7.25
C GLY A 165 -10.13 -19.90 -6.75
N ARG A 166 -9.75 -19.30 -5.61
CA ARG A 166 -10.37 -18.11 -5.05
C ARG A 166 -10.05 -16.85 -5.85
N ALA A 167 -11.02 -15.93 -5.98
CA ALA A 167 -10.79 -14.58 -6.47
C ALA A 167 -11.51 -13.55 -5.58
N ILE A 168 -10.74 -12.61 -5.03
CA ILE A 168 -11.21 -11.49 -4.20
C ILE A 168 -10.50 -10.20 -4.59
N ASP A 169 -10.90 -9.06 -4.03
CA ASP A 169 -10.26 -7.75 -4.17
C ASP A 169 -9.99 -7.38 -5.63
N ALA A 170 -11.05 -7.33 -6.41
CA ALA A 170 -10.95 -7.02 -7.83
C ALA A 170 -10.48 -5.59 -8.08
N GLU A 171 -9.57 -5.41 -9.04
CA GLU A 171 -9.24 -4.12 -9.65
C GLU A 171 -9.31 -4.24 -11.16
N VAL A 172 -10.09 -3.39 -11.82
CA VAL A 172 -10.28 -3.42 -13.28
C VAL A 172 -9.77 -2.14 -13.91
N ALA A 173 -8.82 -2.26 -14.83
CA ALA A 173 -8.23 -1.13 -15.52
C ALA A 173 -8.07 -1.36 -17.02
N LEU A 174 -8.26 -0.29 -17.81
CA LEU A 174 -8.00 -0.28 -19.25
C LEU A 174 -6.54 0.09 -19.52
N PHE A 175 -5.83 -0.78 -20.24
CA PHE A 175 -4.45 -0.52 -20.64
C PHE A 175 -4.16 -1.13 -22.02
N LYS A 176 -3.56 -0.33 -22.91
CA LYS A 176 -3.18 -0.77 -24.27
C LYS A 176 -4.29 -1.52 -25.03
N GLY A 177 -5.52 -1.03 -24.92
CA GLY A 177 -6.66 -1.58 -25.63
C GLY A 177 -7.27 -2.85 -25.04
N LYS A 178 -6.89 -3.22 -23.81
CA LYS A 178 -7.45 -4.36 -23.09
C LYS A 178 -7.83 -3.99 -21.67
N TYR A 179 -8.86 -4.65 -21.13
CA TYR A 179 -9.17 -4.59 -19.70
C TYR A 179 -8.40 -5.68 -18.96
N TYR A 180 -7.78 -5.28 -17.85
CA TYR A 180 -7.09 -6.15 -16.91
C TYR A 180 -7.91 -6.23 -15.64
N LEU A 181 -8.26 -7.43 -15.23
CA LEU A 181 -8.85 -7.74 -13.93
C LEU A 181 -7.74 -8.31 -13.05
N TYR A 182 -7.22 -7.51 -12.15
CA TYR A 182 -6.36 -7.97 -11.08
C TYR A 182 -7.21 -8.50 -9.95
N TYR A 183 -6.78 -9.56 -9.31
CA TYR A 183 -7.50 -10.19 -8.21
C TYR A 183 -6.53 -10.81 -7.22
N THR A 184 -6.96 -10.90 -5.98
CA THR A 184 -6.23 -11.60 -4.94
C THR A 184 -6.69 -13.05 -4.87
N THR A 185 -5.74 -13.98 -4.72
CA THR A 185 -6.00 -15.41 -4.53
C THR A 185 -5.10 -15.97 -3.44
N ARG A 186 -5.35 -17.20 -3.00
CA ARG A 186 -4.49 -17.94 -2.07
C ARG A 186 -3.90 -19.17 -2.74
N ASP A 187 -2.75 -19.62 -2.20
CA ASP A 187 -2.21 -20.93 -2.54
C ASP A 187 -3.17 -22.08 -2.12
N PRO A 188 -2.97 -23.29 -2.63
CA PRO A 188 -3.82 -24.45 -2.30
C PRO A 188 -3.88 -24.74 -0.79
N GLU A 189 -2.80 -24.50 -0.06
CA GLU A 189 -2.70 -24.69 1.40
C GLU A 189 -3.37 -23.58 2.21
N PHE A 190 -3.89 -22.54 1.56
CA PHE A 190 -4.53 -21.38 2.18
C PHE A 190 -3.61 -20.55 3.10
N LYS A 191 -2.29 -20.62 2.90
CA LYS A 191 -1.26 -19.97 3.72
C LYS A 191 -0.82 -18.61 3.16
N THR A 192 -0.61 -18.54 1.85
CA THR A 192 -0.03 -17.36 1.20
C THR A 192 -1.05 -16.70 0.28
N GLN A 193 -1.23 -15.39 0.44
CA GLN A 193 -2.10 -14.59 -0.42
C GLN A 193 -1.28 -13.82 -1.44
N LYS A 194 -1.73 -13.80 -2.69
CA LYS A 194 -0.97 -13.28 -3.84
C LYS A 194 -1.91 -12.72 -4.91
N ILE A 195 -1.36 -12.00 -5.89
CA ILE A 195 -2.13 -11.34 -6.93
C ILE A 195 -2.02 -12.10 -8.24
N GLY A 196 -3.16 -12.34 -8.89
CA GLY A 196 -3.29 -12.85 -10.24
C GLY A 196 -3.87 -11.80 -11.20
N VAL A 197 -3.94 -12.14 -12.49
CA VAL A 197 -4.51 -11.27 -13.53
C VAL A 197 -5.31 -12.09 -14.55
N ALA A 198 -6.44 -11.54 -14.97
CA ALA A 198 -7.17 -11.95 -16.15
C ALA A 198 -7.35 -10.76 -17.09
N VAL A 199 -7.51 -11.02 -18.38
CA VAL A 199 -7.58 -10.00 -19.43
C VAL A 199 -8.82 -10.21 -20.29
N ALA A 200 -9.46 -9.11 -20.67
CA ALA A 200 -10.56 -9.08 -21.63
C ALA A 200 -10.31 -8.01 -22.71
N GLU A 201 -10.94 -8.14 -23.86
CA GLU A 201 -10.83 -7.17 -24.94
C GLU A 201 -11.54 -5.84 -24.58
N ALA A 202 -11.18 -4.73 -25.24
CA ALA A 202 -11.71 -3.40 -24.93
C ALA A 202 -13.24 -3.29 -25.13
N ASN A 203 -13.80 -4.08 -26.05
CA ASN A 203 -15.24 -4.10 -26.33
C ASN A 203 -16.04 -5.04 -25.43
N THR A 204 -15.42 -5.68 -24.44
CA THR A 204 -16.07 -6.58 -23.49
C THR A 204 -17.27 -5.95 -22.79
N ASP A 205 -18.28 -6.74 -22.50
CA ASP A 205 -19.39 -6.42 -21.60
C ASP A 205 -19.12 -6.88 -20.15
N PHE A 206 -17.94 -7.45 -19.90
CA PHE A 206 -17.48 -8.00 -18.63
C PHE A 206 -18.20 -9.29 -18.16
N SER A 207 -18.98 -9.93 -19.02
CA SER A 207 -19.65 -11.17 -18.68
C SER A 207 -18.67 -12.33 -18.45
N ARG A 208 -19.20 -13.40 -17.84
CA ARG A 208 -18.42 -14.66 -17.69
C ARG A 208 -18.02 -15.17 -19.08
N GLY A 209 -16.76 -15.57 -19.21
CA GLY A 209 -16.23 -16.07 -20.46
C GLY A 209 -15.46 -15.04 -21.28
N GLU A 210 -15.59 -13.75 -20.96
CA GLU A 210 -14.76 -12.70 -21.56
C GLU A 210 -13.33 -12.67 -21.01
N TRP A 211 -13.14 -13.16 -19.79
CA TRP A 211 -11.88 -13.09 -19.06
C TRP A 211 -10.97 -14.29 -19.38
N ARG A 212 -9.70 -14.01 -19.67
CA ARG A 212 -8.67 -15.02 -19.94
C ARG A 212 -7.47 -14.76 -19.03
N GLY A 213 -6.97 -15.78 -18.37
CA GLY A 213 -5.71 -15.73 -17.63
C GLY A 213 -4.51 -15.75 -18.59
N PRO A 214 -3.76 -14.67 -18.74
CA PRO A 214 -2.59 -14.65 -19.62
C PRO A 214 -1.37 -15.34 -19.03
N LYS A 215 -1.43 -15.75 -17.77
CA LYS A 215 -0.32 -16.32 -17.02
C LYS A 215 -0.80 -17.42 -16.08
N GLU A 216 -0.12 -18.54 -16.08
CA GLU A 216 -0.43 -19.70 -15.25
C GLU A 216 0.23 -19.65 -13.86
N LYS A 217 0.55 -18.45 -13.39
CA LYS A 217 1.13 -18.19 -12.06
C LYS A 217 0.76 -16.78 -11.57
N SER A 218 0.97 -16.52 -10.29
CA SER A 218 0.81 -15.17 -9.73
C SER A 218 1.71 -14.17 -10.44
N ILE A 219 1.23 -12.93 -10.58
CA ILE A 219 2.01 -11.81 -11.12
C ILE A 219 2.80 -11.10 -10.03
N LEU A 220 2.35 -11.21 -8.79
CA LEU A 220 3.01 -10.68 -7.60
C LEU A 220 2.69 -11.59 -6.41
N TYR A 221 3.68 -11.87 -5.55
CA TYR A 221 3.54 -12.67 -4.33
C TYR A 221 4.43 -12.10 -3.23
N PRO A 222 4.17 -12.35 -1.94
CA PRO A 222 4.93 -11.75 -0.84
C PRO A 222 6.39 -12.23 -0.85
N ILE A 223 7.32 -11.28 -0.77
CA ILE A 223 8.76 -11.54 -0.66
C ILE A 223 9.47 -10.60 0.31
N LEU A 224 8.82 -9.47 0.66
CA LEU A 224 9.39 -8.49 1.58
C LEU A 224 8.94 -8.78 3.03
N PRO A 225 9.77 -8.53 4.04
CA PRO A 225 9.43 -8.84 5.43
C PRO A 225 8.11 -8.23 5.91
N TRP A 226 7.80 -7.01 5.49
CA TRP A 226 6.57 -6.32 5.88
C TRP A 226 5.31 -6.86 5.17
N GLU A 227 5.46 -7.54 4.04
CA GLU A 227 4.36 -8.21 3.33
C GLU A 227 3.90 -9.48 4.04
N LYS A 228 4.74 -10.05 4.91
CA LYS A 228 4.49 -11.28 5.64
C LYS A 228 4.07 -12.43 4.69
N ALA A 229 2.90 -13.01 4.90
CA ALA A 229 2.33 -14.07 4.05
C ALA A 229 1.23 -13.56 3.10
N CYS A 230 1.07 -12.24 2.96
CA CYS A 230 -0.06 -11.67 2.25
C CYS A 230 0.31 -10.44 1.43
N ILE A 231 -0.06 -10.46 0.16
CA ILE A 231 -0.33 -9.25 -0.61
C ILE A 231 -1.72 -9.33 -1.21
N GLU A 232 -2.47 -8.21 -1.15
CA GLU A 232 -3.87 -8.16 -1.56
C GLU A 232 -4.27 -6.76 -2.05
N ALA A 233 -5.51 -6.60 -2.44
CA ALA A 233 -6.14 -5.32 -2.79
C ALA A 233 -5.30 -4.50 -3.78
N PRO A 234 -5.01 -5.03 -4.98
CA PRO A 234 -4.34 -4.25 -6.01
C PRO A 234 -5.20 -3.06 -6.42
N SER A 235 -4.57 -1.91 -6.65
CA SER A 235 -5.20 -0.76 -7.30
C SER A 235 -4.23 -0.11 -8.26
N VAL A 236 -4.65 0.14 -9.49
CA VAL A 236 -3.73 0.54 -10.56
C VAL A 236 -4.07 1.88 -11.21
N ILE A 237 -3.04 2.61 -11.59
CA ILE A 237 -3.13 3.80 -12.41
C ILE A 237 -2.19 3.71 -13.60
N VAL A 238 -2.65 4.18 -14.76
CA VAL A 238 -1.82 4.26 -15.96
C VAL A 238 -1.26 5.67 -16.09
N ARG A 239 0.07 5.77 -16.22
CA ARG A 239 0.77 7.02 -16.48
C ARG A 239 1.99 6.79 -17.36
N ASP A 240 2.21 7.67 -18.33
CA ASP A 240 3.38 7.61 -19.24
C ASP A 240 3.60 6.21 -19.84
N SER A 241 2.51 5.57 -20.30
CA SER A 241 2.51 4.20 -20.88
C SER A 241 2.99 3.08 -19.94
N MET A 242 2.99 3.33 -18.64
CA MET A 242 3.24 2.35 -17.58
C MET A 242 2.04 2.20 -16.66
N MET A 243 1.88 1.03 -16.07
CA MET A 243 0.98 0.79 -14.95
C MET A 243 1.75 0.90 -13.64
N TYR A 244 1.13 1.54 -12.67
CA TYR A 244 1.56 1.63 -11.27
C TYR A 244 0.52 0.93 -10.44
N MET A 245 0.90 -0.14 -9.75
CA MET A 245 0.04 -0.93 -8.87
C MET A 245 0.39 -0.62 -7.43
N PHE A 246 -0.56 -0.06 -6.70
CA PHE A 246 -0.53 0.01 -5.25
C PHE A 246 -1.20 -1.25 -4.72
N TYR A 247 -0.65 -1.87 -3.69
CA TYR A 247 -1.16 -3.11 -3.11
C TYR A 247 -0.98 -3.11 -1.59
N ALA A 248 -1.81 -3.84 -0.89
CA ALA A 248 -1.67 -4.02 0.54
C ALA A 248 -0.77 -5.22 0.84
N GLY A 249 0.13 -5.09 1.82
CA GLY A 249 1.00 -6.15 2.31
C GLY A 249 0.78 -6.42 3.79
N GLY A 250 0.67 -7.69 4.17
CA GLY A 250 0.17 -8.18 5.45
C GLY A 250 -1.34 -8.38 5.43
N TYR A 251 -1.86 -9.27 6.27
CA TYR A 251 -3.30 -9.41 6.46
C TYR A 251 -3.85 -8.25 7.28
N ASN A 252 -5.18 -8.02 7.19
CA ASN A 252 -5.86 -7.11 8.12
C ASN A 252 -5.54 -7.48 9.57
N ASN A 253 -5.28 -6.49 10.40
CA ASN A 253 -4.87 -6.61 11.81
C ASN A 253 -3.47 -7.22 12.02
N GLU A 254 -2.67 -7.28 10.97
CA GLU A 254 -1.26 -7.66 11.04
C GLU A 254 -0.31 -6.51 10.67
N SER A 255 -0.71 -5.28 10.95
CA SER A 255 0.00 -4.05 10.57
C SER A 255 0.14 -3.90 9.05
N GLN A 256 -0.95 -4.10 8.33
CA GLN A 256 -1.01 -3.95 6.87
C GLN A 256 -0.48 -2.58 6.44
N GLN A 257 0.30 -2.56 5.36
CA GLN A 257 0.90 -1.36 4.77
C GLN A 257 0.75 -1.39 3.25
N ILE A 258 1.02 -0.29 2.56
CA ILE A 258 0.80 -0.20 1.12
C ILE A 258 2.13 -0.18 0.38
N GLY A 259 2.30 -1.12 -0.55
CA GLY A 259 3.43 -1.22 -1.47
C GLY A 259 3.14 -0.62 -2.83
N LEU A 260 4.18 -0.57 -3.66
CA LEU A 260 4.09 -0.07 -5.03
C LEU A 260 4.92 -0.95 -5.96
N ALA A 261 4.31 -1.31 -7.10
CA ALA A 261 4.97 -2.02 -8.19
C ALA A 261 4.61 -1.38 -9.54
N THR A 262 5.45 -1.60 -10.56
CA THR A 262 5.22 -1.05 -11.91
C THR A 262 5.27 -2.12 -12.97
N SER A 263 4.59 -1.88 -14.09
CA SER A 263 4.60 -2.77 -15.25
C SER A 263 4.49 -2.00 -16.56
N LYS A 264 5.19 -2.47 -17.58
CA LYS A 264 5.07 -1.98 -18.96
C LYS A 264 4.01 -2.71 -19.78
N ASP A 265 3.60 -3.89 -19.34
CA ASP A 265 2.69 -4.78 -20.08
C ASP A 265 1.41 -5.15 -19.30
N GLY A 266 1.33 -4.76 -18.02
CA GLY A 266 0.19 -5.09 -17.16
C GLY A 266 0.22 -6.51 -16.59
N ILE A 267 1.29 -7.27 -16.84
CA ILE A 267 1.42 -8.68 -16.42
C ILE A 267 2.69 -8.89 -15.59
N ASN A 268 3.81 -8.33 -16.04
CA ASN A 268 5.08 -8.44 -15.36
C ASN A 268 5.28 -7.19 -14.50
N PHE A 269 5.04 -7.35 -13.21
CA PHE A 269 5.18 -6.28 -12.23
C PHE A 269 6.48 -6.39 -11.45
N GLU A 270 7.05 -5.24 -11.16
CA GLU A 270 8.31 -5.05 -10.47
C GLU A 270 8.11 -4.04 -9.35
N ARG A 271 8.49 -4.40 -8.11
CA ARG A 271 8.36 -3.52 -6.96
C ARG A 271 9.24 -2.29 -7.08
N ILE A 272 8.76 -1.19 -6.52
CA ILE A 272 9.55 0.03 -6.37
C ILE A 272 10.01 0.13 -4.91
N GLY A 273 11.21 -0.38 -4.63
CA GLY A 273 11.83 -0.35 -3.31
C GLY A 273 11.42 -1.49 -2.37
N PRO A 274 12.23 -1.73 -1.34
CA PRO A 274 11.99 -2.77 -0.35
C PRO A 274 11.01 -2.32 0.76
N GLU A 275 10.76 -1.01 0.88
CA GLU A 275 9.93 -0.44 1.92
C GLU A 275 8.51 -0.16 1.41
N PRO A 276 7.50 -0.12 2.30
CA PRO A 276 6.17 0.29 1.90
C PRO A 276 6.16 1.72 1.34
N PHE A 277 5.38 1.92 0.28
CA PHE A 277 5.10 3.27 -0.26
C PHE A 277 4.35 4.13 0.77
N LYS A 278 3.40 3.53 1.49
CA LYS A 278 2.70 4.13 2.62
C LYS A 278 2.90 3.26 3.85
N GLN A 279 3.66 3.78 4.79
CA GLN A 279 3.91 3.14 6.08
C GLN A 279 2.81 3.49 7.08
N ASN A 280 2.65 2.64 8.09
CA ASN A 280 1.82 2.92 9.25
C ASN A 280 2.36 4.13 10.02
N GLY A 281 1.48 4.79 10.75
CA GLY A 281 1.80 5.90 11.62
C GLY A 281 2.51 5.46 12.90
N ARG A 282 2.86 6.46 13.69
CA ARG A 282 3.42 6.24 15.04
C ARG A 282 2.28 6.01 16.03
N GLU A 283 2.62 5.50 17.20
CA GLU A 283 1.68 5.40 18.31
C GLU A 283 0.94 6.75 18.55
N GLY A 284 -0.38 6.68 18.67
CA GLY A 284 -1.26 7.84 18.80
C GLY A 284 -1.73 8.46 17.48
N GLU A 285 -1.21 8.04 16.32
CA GLU A 285 -1.70 8.47 15.01
C GLU A 285 -2.87 7.56 14.54
N TRP A 286 -3.72 8.08 13.65
CA TRP A 286 -4.92 7.38 13.19
C TRP A 286 -4.68 6.07 12.47
N ASN A 287 -3.51 5.91 11.89
CA ASN A 287 -3.10 4.72 11.17
C ASN A 287 -1.96 3.98 11.87
N ALA A 288 -1.88 4.08 13.18
CA ALA A 288 -0.80 3.45 13.95
C ALA A 288 -0.82 1.93 13.84
N SER A 289 -2.00 1.33 13.76
CA SER A 289 -2.12 -0.13 13.62
C SER A 289 -2.08 -0.57 12.16
N GLU A 290 -2.71 0.18 11.25
CA GLU A 290 -2.87 -0.28 9.86
C GLU A 290 -3.13 0.87 8.88
N SER A 291 -2.59 0.72 7.67
CA SER A 291 -2.93 1.45 6.45
C SER A 291 -3.01 0.45 5.30
N GLY A 292 -4.18 0.18 4.76
CA GLY A 292 -4.34 -0.90 3.79
C GLY A 292 -5.43 -0.67 2.75
N HIS A 293 -5.68 -1.65 1.92
CA HIS A 293 -6.66 -1.64 0.83
C HIS A 293 -6.65 -0.32 0.04
N PRO A 294 -5.56 -0.04 -0.71
CA PRO A 294 -5.41 1.20 -1.45
C PRO A 294 -6.39 1.29 -2.61
N HIS A 295 -6.82 2.51 -2.92
CA HIS A 295 -7.41 2.87 -4.19
C HIS A 295 -6.76 4.15 -4.72
N VAL A 296 -6.12 4.06 -5.88
CA VAL A 296 -5.52 5.21 -6.56
C VAL A 296 -6.50 5.84 -7.53
N PHE A 297 -6.82 7.10 -7.32
CA PHE A 297 -7.78 7.84 -8.12
C PHE A 297 -7.13 9.06 -8.80
N ARG A 298 -7.27 9.15 -10.13
CA ARG A 298 -6.88 10.35 -10.89
C ARG A 298 -8.09 11.22 -11.17
N ASN A 299 -8.06 12.43 -10.66
CA ASN A 299 -9.11 13.40 -10.90
C ASN A 299 -8.95 14.09 -12.28
N SER A 300 -10.02 14.71 -12.76
CA SER A 300 -10.04 15.42 -14.04
C SER A 300 -9.13 16.67 -14.11
N ASP A 301 -8.73 17.23 -12.97
CA ASP A 301 -7.73 18.31 -12.86
C ASP A 301 -6.28 17.79 -12.94
N GLY A 302 -6.09 16.48 -13.12
CA GLY A 302 -4.78 15.82 -13.22
C GLY A 302 -4.17 15.42 -11.90
N LYS A 303 -4.74 15.83 -10.76
CA LYS A 303 -4.28 15.40 -9.44
C LYS A 303 -4.56 13.92 -9.23
N THR A 304 -3.70 13.29 -8.46
CA THR A 304 -3.81 11.87 -8.09
C THR A 304 -3.94 11.75 -6.58
N TYR A 305 -4.83 10.89 -6.14
CA TYR A 305 -5.11 10.65 -4.74
C TYR A 305 -5.02 9.16 -4.43
N LEU A 306 -4.46 8.84 -3.28
CA LEU A 306 -4.48 7.51 -2.68
C LEU A 306 -5.55 7.50 -1.58
N PHE A 307 -6.61 6.74 -1.78
CA PHE A 307 -7.58 6.40 -0.74
C PHE A 307 -7.17 5.09 -0.11
N PHE A 308 -7.39 4.95 1.18
CA PHE A 308 -7.05 3.73 1.90
C PHE A 308 -7.86 3.62 3.19
N GLN A 309 -8.02 2.40 3.67
CA GLN A 309 -8.55 2.16 5.02
C GLN A 309 -7.44 2.30 6.05
N GLU A 310 -7.81 2.74 7.25
CA GLU A 310 -6.87 2.85 8.36
C GLU A 310 -7.54 2.64 9.71
N ASN A 311 -6.75 2.24 10.70
CA ASN A 311 -7.13 2.18 12.09
C ASN A 311 -5.92 2.33 13.02
N ASN A 312 -6.19 2.61 14.31
CA ASN A 312 -5.20 2.71 15.38
C ASN A 312 -5.60 1.91 16.62
N ASP A 313 -6.53 0.97 16.47
CA ASP A 313 -7.14 0.23 17.58
C ASP A 313 -7.29 -1.27 17.26
N ASP A 314 -6.36 -1.81 16.45
CA ASP A 314 -6.29 -3.22 16.05
C ASP A 314 -7.59 -3.73 15.40
N GLY A 315 -8.19 -2.87 14.55
CA GLY A 315 -9.34 -3.22 13.73
C GLY A 315 -10.70 -3.16 14.42
N LYS A 316 -10.81 -2.52 15.56
CA LYS A 316 -12.11 -2.27 16.23
C LYS A 316 -12.91 -1.19 15.50
N THR A 317 -12.22 -0.21 14.93
CA THR A 317 -12.80 0.80 14.04
C THR A 317 -12.06 0.84 12.72
N TRP A 318 -12.73 1.29 11.67
CA TRP A 318 -12.17 1.46 10.35
C TRP A 318 -12.61 2.79 9.74
N LEU A 319 -11.64 3.53 9.26
CA LEU A 319 -11.81 4.85 8.67
C LEU A 319 -11.25 4.83 7.26
N ILE A 320 -11.82 5.63 6.38
CA ILE A 320 -11.24 5.85 5.04
C ILE A 320 -10.57 7.20 5.03
N SER A 321 -9.32 7.20 4.63
CA SER A 321 -8.47 8.39 4.49
C SER A 321 -8.01 8.60 3.06
N GLN A 322 -7.41 9.75 2.82
CA GLN A 322 -6.87 10.16 1.52
C GLN A 322 -5.56 10.90 1.69
N GLU A 323 -4.62 10.63 0.79
CA GLU A 323 -3.42 11.46 0.58
C GLU A 323 -3.25 11.82 -0.90
N GLU A 324 -2.70 13.00 -1.19
CA GLU A 324 -2.36 13.38 -2.55
C GLU A 324 -1.04 12.73 -2.96
N ILE A 325 -1.05 12.06 -4.11
CA ILE A 325 0.15 11.55 -4.77
C ILE A 325 0.66 12.62 -5.72
N ALA A 326 1.85 13.13 -5.45
CA ALA A 326 2.58 13.96 -6.39
C ALA A 326 3.48 13.08 -7.29
N TRP A 327 3.87 13.64 -8.43
CA TRP A 327 4.65 12.92 -9.43
C TRP A 327 5.87 13.75 -9.80
N LYS A 328 7.05 13.16 -9.77
CA LYS A 328 8.28 13.77 -10.29
C LYS A 328 8.75 12.99 -11.53
N LYS A 329 9.36 13.70 -12.48
CA LYS A 329 10.03 13.08 -13.61
C LYS A 329 11.45 12.70 -13.20
N THR A 330 11.86 11.51 -13.51
CA THR A 330 13.26 11.08 -13.46
C THR A 330 14.05 11.72 -14.62
N ARG A 331 15.37 11.67 -14.56
CA ARG A 331 16.22 12.09 -15.69
C ARG A 331 15.94 11.31 -16.97
N GLN A 332 15.47 10.07 -16.84
CA GLN A 332 15.08 9.18 -17.96
C GLN A 332 13.65 9.44 -18.45
N GLY A 333 12.96 10.46 -17.95
CA GLY A 333 11.60 10.86 -18.37
C GLY A 333 10.48 10.02 -17.76
N ARG A 334 10.76 9.04 -16.90
CA ARG A 334 9.72 8.25 -16.20
C ARG A 334 9.12 9.06 -15.06
N SER A 335 7.83 8.84 -14.80
CA SER A 335 7.16 9.42 -13.62
C SER A 335 7.40 8.54 -12.41
N PHE A 336 7.64 9.18 -11.27
CA PHE A 336 7.76 8.53 -9.97
C PHE A 336 6.75 9.14 -9.01
N PRO A 337 5.86 8.32 -8.37
CA PRO A 337 4.90 8.83 -7.41
C PRO A 337 5.54 8.99 -6.02
N TYR A 338 5.09 9.97 -5.27
CA TYR A 338 5.41 10.14 -3.86
C TYR A 338 4.22 10.78 -3.13
N LEU A 339 4.08 10.50 -1.85
CA LEU A 339 3.04 11.14 -1.04
C LEU A 339 3.38 12.60 -0.81
N ASN A 340 2.46 13.50 -1.17
CA ASN A 340 2.62 14.94 -0.98
C ASN A 340 2.37 15.33 0.48
N SER A 341 2.97 14.59 1.39
CA SER A 341 2.94 14.91 2.80
C SER A 341 4.08 15.89 3.13
N LYS A 342 3.87 16.74 4.14
CA LYS A 342 4.88 17.73 4.62
C LYS A 342 6.21 17.10 5.07
N ARG A 343 6.37 15.78 4.97
CA ARG A 343 7.65 15.05 5.12
C ARG A 343 8.75 15.59 4.20
N GLU A 344 8.38 16.15 3.04
CA GLU A 344 9.39 16.77 2.16
C GLU A 344 10.18 17.90 2.82
N LYS A 345 9.60 18.66 3.76
CA LYS A 345 10.35 19.70 4.48
C LYS A 345 11.41 19.15 5.43
N PHE A 346 11.20 17.95 5.99
CA PHE A 346 12.16 17.31 6.89
C PHE A 346 13.29 16.59 6.12
N ASN A 347 12.99 16.11 4.90
CA ASN A 347 13.96 15.39 4.07
C ASN A 347 14.74 16.27 3.10
N LYS A 348 14.41 17.57 2.96
CA LYS A 348 15.21 18.51 2.16
C LYS A 348 16.64 18.70 2.69
N SER A 349 16.89 18.37 3.96
CA SER A 349 18.24 18.35 4.54
C SER A 349 18.98 17.00 4.32
N ARG A 350 18.29 15.95 3.91
CA ARG A 350 18.86 14.66 3.51
C ARG A 350 18.57 14.43 2.03
N LYS A 351 19.54 14.71 1.18
CA LYS A 351 19.49 14.45 -0.28
C LYS A 351 19.47 12.96 -0.66
N ILE A 352 19.07 12.08 0.23
CA ILE A 352 19.10 10.65 0.05
C ILE A 352 17.66 10.17 0.02
N PHE A 353 17.14 9.86 -1.16
CA PHE A 353 15.89 9.14 -1.34
C PHE A 353 16.24 7.68 -1.57
N GLU A 354 15.65 6.80 -0.78
CA GLU A 354 15.70 5.35 -1.00
C GLU A 354 14.62 5.00 -2.05
N ASP A 355 14.87 5.35 -3.31
CA ASP A 355 13.96 5.11 -4.44
C ASP A 355 14.54 3.97 -5.30
N TYR A 356 14.52 2.72 -4.79
CA TYR A 356 15.00 1.55 -5.53
C TYR A 356 14.23 0.29 -5.10
N ASP A 357 13.95 -0.57 -6.07
CA ASP A 357 13.31 -1.88 -5.83
C ASP A 357 14.26 -2.92 -5.28
N GLU A 358 15.52 -2.75 -5.58
CA GLU A 358 16.61 -3.61 -5.18
C GLU A 358 17.79 -2.74 -4.77
N LEU A 359 18.42 -3.07 -3.65
CA LEU A 359 19.65 -2.41 -3.24
C LEU A 359 20.70 -2.49 -4.36
N PRO A 360 21.49 -1.43 -4.56
CA PRO A 360 22.68 -1.53 -5.41
C PRO A 360 23.45 -2.79 -5.05
N HIS A 361 23.87 -3.54 -6.04
CA HIS A 361 24.56 -4.80 -5.83
C HIS A 361 25.97 -4.79 -6.42
N TYR A 362 26.80 -5.65 -5.91
CA TYR A 362 28.17 -5.82 -6.38
C TYR A 362 28.19 -6.22 -7.85
N ALA A 363 28.96 -5.47 -8.66
CA ALA A 363 29.06 -5.64 -10.10
C ALA A 363 30.26 -6.50 -10.53
N GLY A 364 30.83 -7.29 -9.62
CA GLY A 364 31.97 -8.16 -9.88
C GLY A 364 31.66 -9.34 -10.81
N GLU A 365 32.59 -10.28 -10.89
CA GLU A 365 32.45 -11.50 -11.70
C GLU A 365 31.18 -12.28 -11.32
N PRO A 366 30.48 -12.92 -12.28
CA PRO A 366 29.16 -13.53 -12.05
C PRO A 366 29.08 -14.50 -10.89
N ASP A 367 30.16 -15.20 -10.57
CA ASP A 367 30.22 -16.23 -9.52
C ASP A 367 30.90 -15.77 -8.24
N LYS A 368 31.33 -14.51 -8.15
CA LYS A 368 32.08 -13.97 -7.02
C LYS A 368 31.22 -13.12 -6.12
N LYS A 369 31.07 -13.54 -4.87
CA LYS A 369 30.33 -12.78 -3.86
C LYS A 369 31.14 -11.58 -3.38
N LEU A 370 30.47 -10.47 -3.02
CA LEU A 370 31.10 -9.27 -2.43
C LEU A 370 32.02 -9.60 -1.23
N GLY A 371 31.60 -10.54 -0.38
CA GLY A 371 32.39 -10.96 0.76
C GLY A 371 33.73 -11.59 0.38
N ASP A 372 33.80 -12.31 -0.73
CA ASP A 372 35.02 -12.94 -1.23
C ASP A 372 35.93 -11.88 -1.86
N PHE A 373 35.35 -10.96 -2.63
CA PHE A 373 36.10 -9.80 -3.13
C PHE A 373 36.76 -8.99 -2.01
N ILE A 374 36.02 -8.71 -0.94
CA ILE A 374 36.57 -7.98 0.21
C ILE A 374 37.74 -8.75 0.84
N LYS A 375 37.60 -10.05 1.07
CA LYS A 375 38.64 -10.91 1.65
C LYS A 375 39.93 -10.95 0.83
N GLU A 376 39.81 -10.96 -0.50
CA GLU A 376 40.95 -11.00 -1.40
C GLU A 376 41.70 -9.67 -1.50
N ASN A 377 40.97 -8.56 -1.30
CA ASN A 377 41.50 -7.22 -1.45
C ASN A 377 41.90 -6.52 -0.15
N ILE A 378 41.61 -7.14 1.00
CA ILE A 378 41.98 -6.59 2.30
C ILE A 378 43.46 -6.82 2.60
N HIS A 379 44.18 -5.76 2.96
CA HIS A 379 45.55 -5.82 3.48
C HIS A 379 45.54 -5.51 4.95
N PHE A 380 46.03 -6.44 5.75
CA PHE A 380 46.14 -6.22 7.18
C PHE A 380 47.37 -5.33 7.45
N PRO A 381 47.25 -4.16 8.11
CA PRO A 381 48.40 -3.34 8.46
C PRO A 381 49.33 -4.14 9.40
N GLU A 382 50.62 -4.13 9.12
CA GLU A 382 51.62 -4.88 9.91
C GLU A 382 51.61 -4.52 11.41
N SER A 383 51.27 -3.26 11.71
CA SER A 383 51.10 -2.74 13.08
C SER A 383 49.87 -3.32 13.83
N GLN A 384 48.95 -3.98 13.13
CA GLN A 384 47.61 -4.35 13.64
C GLN A 384 47.33 -5.86 13.57
N THR A 385 48.37 -6.72 13.51
CA THR A 385 48.24 -8.18 13.31
C THR A 385 47.31 -8.89 14.32
N ASN A 386 47.16 -8.33 15.52
CA ASN A 386 46.29 -8.88 16.57
C ASN A 386 44.92 -8.19 16.66
N ALA A 387 44.66 -7.15 15.86
CA ALA A 387 43.37 -6.48 15.89
C ALA A 387 42.32 -7.30 15.17
N HIS A 388 41.11 -7.37 15.73
CA HIS A 388 39.97 -8.03 15.13
C HIS A 388 38.70 -7.20 15.31
N GLY A 389 37.77 -7.34 14.40
CA GLY A 389 36.49 -6.63 14.47
C GLY A 389 35.92 -6.27 13.10
N ARG A 390 34.87 -5.49 13.10
CA ARG A 390 34.14 -5.11 11.88
C ARG A 390 34.13 -3.61 11.73
N VAL A 391 34.60 -3.14 10.59
CA VAL A 391 34.42 -1.76 10.13
C VAL A 391 33.26 -1.70 9.18
N ILE A 392 32.34 -0.75 9.39
CA ILE A 392 31.20 -0.50 8.48
C ILE A 392 31.50 0.76 7.71
N VAL A 393 31.59 0.62 6.39
CA VAL A 393 31.76 1.73 5.45
C VAL A 393 30.45 1.97 4.73
N SER A 394 29.91 3.18 4.80
CA SER A 394 28.76 3.61 4.01
C SER A 394 29.21 4.50 2.87
N PHE A 395 28.51 4.42 1.73
CA PHE A 395 28.75 5.23 0.55
C PHE A 395 27.48 5.37 -0.28
N LEU A 396 27.47 6.27 -1.24
CA LEU A 396 26.35 6.50 -2.15
C LEU A 396 26.61 5.78 -3.46
N VAL A 397 25.57 5.22 -4.04
CA VAL A 397 25.55 4.62 -5.39
C VAL A 397 24.51 5.36 -6.23
N ASP A 398 24.95 6.01 -7.32
CA ASP A 398 24.05 6.72 -8.21
C ASP A 398 23.32 5.78 -9.17
N ILE A 399 22.45 6.35 -10.00
CA ILE A 399 21.64 5.61 -10.99
C ILE A 399 22.48 4.95 -12.09
N ASP A 400 23.73 5.31 -12.23
CA ASP A 400 24.67 4.72 -13.20
C ASP A 400 25.58 3.68 -12.55
N GLY A 401 25.45 3.49 -11.22
CA GLY A 401 26.26 2.55 -10.44
C GLY A 401 27.57 3.15 -9.92
N ASN A 402 27.81 4.46 -10.12
CA ASN A 402 29.00 5.11 -9.60
C ASN A 402 28.89 5.30 -8.09
N THR A 403 30.02 5.12 -7.41
CA THR A 403 30.10 5.21 -5.96
C THR A 403 30.73 6.53 -5.51
N SER A 404 30.22 7.12 -4.42
CA SER A 404 30.68 8.39 -3.87
C SER A 404 30.40 8.51 -2.37
N ASP A 405 30.90 9.58 -1.73
CA ASP A 405 30.61 9.95 -0.32
C ASP A 405 30.90 8.83 0.70
N PHE A 406 32.07 8.21 0.59
CA PHE A 406 32.49 7.13 1.49
C PHE A 406 32.74 7.64 2.90
N LYS A 407 32.12 7.00 3.90
CA LYS A 407 32.23 7.35 5.33
C LYS A 407 32.31 6.10 6.20
N ILE A 408 33.11 6.18 7.25
CA ILE A 408 33.08 5.18 8.32
C ILE A 408 31.81 5.40 9.16
N SER A 409 30.92 4.44 9.16
CA SER A 409 29.72 4.43 10.01
C SER A 409 29.97 3.77 11.35
N LYS A 410 30.92 2.81 11.39
CA LYS A 410 31.43 2.16 12.61
C LYS A 410 32.89 1.78 12.36
N GLY A 411 33.82 2.32 13.13
CA GLY A 411 35.24 2.05 13.06
C GLY A 411 35.75 1.16 14.17
N ILE A 412 37.02 0.81 14.06
CA ILE A 412 37.83 0.10 15.09
C ILE A 412 38.97 1.01 15.53
N ASN A 413 39.83 1.42 14.60
CA ASN A 413 40.93 2.35 14.79
C ASN A 413 41.29 3.00 13.43
N PRO A 414 42.09 4.11 13.42
CA PRO A 414 42.37 4.84 12.20
C PRO A 414 43.01 4.03 11.07
N GLU A 415 43.86 3.08 11.37
CA GLU A 415 44.58 2.28 10.38
C GLU A 415 43.64 1.25 9.69
N LEU A 416 42.85 0.52 10.49
CA LEU A 416 41.86 -0.43 9.97
C LEU A 416 40.72 0.28 9.28
N ASP A 417 40.32 1.45 9.74
CA ASP A 417 39.30 2.28 9.13
C ASP A 417 39.76 2.81 7.77
N ALA A 418 41.02 3.23 7.64
CA ALA A 418 41.62 3.65 6.39
C ALA A 418 41.67 2.50 5.37
N GLU A 419 42.06 1.31 5.80
CA GLU A 419 42.09 0.12 4.95
C GLU A 419 40.69 -0.29 4.50
N ALA A 420 39.70 -0.25 5.41
CA ALA A 420 38.30 -0.53 5.05
C ALA A 420 37.77 0.48 4.01
N LEU A 421 38.10 1.77 4.15
CA LEU A 421 37.76 2.79 3.15
C LEU A 421 38.43 2.51 1.79
N ARG A 422 39.72 2.11 1.81
CA ARG A 422 40.45 1.74 0.58
C ARG A 422 39.75 0.59 -0.14
N VAL A 423 39.45 -0.50 0.57
CA VAL A 423 38.76 -1.66 -0.01
C VAL A 423 37.37 -1.30 -0.53
N ALA A 424 36.61 -0.52 0.24
CA ALA A 424 35.28 -0.09 -0.15
C ALA A 424 35.30 0.70 -1.49
N ARG A 425 36.33 1.54 -1.70
CA ARG A 425 36.49 2.31 -2.95
C ARG A 425 36.83 1.46 -4.19
N LEU A 426 37.31 0.24 -4.00
CA LEU A 426 37.57 -0.71 -5.10
C LEU A 426 36.30 -1.44 -5.55
N ILE A 427 35.24 -1.40 -4.75
CA ILE A 427 34.00 -2.12 -5.03
C ILE A 427 33.30 -1.46 -6.23
N LYS A 428 33.09 -2.23 -7.27
CA LYS A 428 32.24 -1.82 -8.41
C LYS A 428 30.81 -2.21 -8.11
N MET A 429 29.92 -1.25 -8.27
CA MET A 429 28.50 -1.45 -8.01
C MET A 429 27.72 -1.39 -9.33
N ARG A 430 26.62 -2.13 -9.39
CA ARG A 430 25.52 -1.88 -10.32
C ARG A 430 24.41 -1.21 -9.56
N ARG A 431 23.67 -0.33 -10.24
CA ARG A 431 22.43 0.19 -9.67
C ARG A 431 21.51 -0.94 -9.28
N GLY A 432 20.73 -0.75 -8.23
CA GLY A 432 19.61 -1.61 -7.93
C GLY A 432 18.56 -1.59 -9.03
N TYR A 433 17.82 -2.66 -9.12
CA TYR A 433 16.72 -2.70 -10.08
C TYR A 433 15.73 -1.56 -9.78
N ASN A 434 15.31 -0.81 -10.80
CA ASN A 434 14.49 0.42 -10.66
C ASN A 434 15.03 1.49 -9.71
N GLN A 435 16.34 1.53 -9.47
CA GLN A 435 16.96 2.64 -8.74
C GLN A 435 16.84 3.94 -9.56
N TRP A 436 16.13 4.92 -9.02
CA TRP A 436 15.82 6.20 -9.67
C TRP A 436 16.60 7.37 -9.10
N THR A 437 17.21 7.19 -7.94
CA THR A 437 18.00 8.19 -7.23
C THR A 437 19.25 7.56 -6.67
N THR A 438 20.12 8.40 -6.12
CA THR A 438 21.30 7.94 -5.40
C THR A 438 20.88 7.18 -4.14
N ALA A 439 21.28 5.92 -4.03
CA ALA A 439 21.01 5.06 -2.88
C ALA A 439 22.20 5.05 -1.91
N LYS A 440 21.93 4.94 -0.61
CA LYS A 440 22.96 4.69 0.40
C LYS A 440 23.18 3.19 0.52
N TYR A 441 24.43 2.79 0.40
CA TYR A 441 24.86 1.42 0.59
C TYR A 441 25.84 1.32 1.75
N SER A 442 25.96 0.13 2.37
CA SER A 442 26.93 -0.11 3.41
C SER A 442 27.58 -1.47 3.25
N VAL A 443 28.88 -1.54 3.44
CA VAL A 443 29.62 -2.80 3.43
C VAL A 443 30.28 -3.02 4.79
N VAL A 444 30.39 -4.30 5.16
CA VAL A 444 31.10 -4.73 6.35
C VAL A 444 32.46 -5.29 5.91
N VAL A 445 33.52 -4.68 6.40
CA VAL A 445 34.89 -5.19 6.25
C VAL A 445 35.26 -5.87 7.57
N ASP A 446 35.42 -7.20 7.53
CA ASP A 446 35.65 -8.04 8.69
C ASP A 446 37.18 -8.34 8.82
N PHE A 447 37.80 -7.74 9.82
CA PHE A 447 39.17 -7.97 10.15
C PHE A 447 39.27 -9.14 11.14
N LYS A 448 39.84 -10.26 10.68
CA LYS A 448 40.10 -11.44 11.52
C LYS A 448 41.59 -11.60 11.67
N ALA A 449 42.05 -11.74 12.90
CA ALA A 449 43.43 -12.13 13.15
C ALA A 449 43.76 -13.39 12.37
N ARG A 450 44.92 -13.40 11.71
CA ARG A 450 45.43 -14.57 10.96
C ARG A 450 45.94 -15.64 11.90
#